data_07514bac6daf6b27e357a12d762ae242
#
_entry.id   07514bac6daf6b27e357a12d762ae242
#
_cell.length_a   1.000
_cell.length_b   1.000
_cell.length_c   1.000
_cell.angle_alpha   90.00
_cell.angle_beta   90.00
_cell.angle_gamma   90.00
#
_symmetry.space_group_name_H-M   'P 1'
#
loop_
_entity.id
_entity.type
_entity.pdbx_description
1 polymer ?
#
loop_
_entity_poly.entity_id
_entity_poly.type
_entity_poly.pdbx_seq_one_letter_code
_entity_poly.pdbx_strand_id
1 'polypeptide(L)'
;MSGVNIYSHDSIEYEKRFKINELFPVHSNGIKTHDDKNLVSFNTSSQFNYKYHYRTFDDRFINYDLKKIITQNPIARNLITGKNISLISARQENTFDFQHIFLSKLLVDINSISPPEKEISYCFPLYLYPEIKNQQSTKQIQIRTPNLNPEIVNQIASQLSLTFTNEKEIPIEGEVCFINSTEVRPEFRLTFAPIDILDYIYAVLHSPTYREKYKEFLKIDFPRVPYPTDNTTFWKLVALGGVLRQIHLLECSVVEKYITQYPVDGNNMIGEIKYQDNKVFINETQYFDHVPQIAWEFYIGGYQPAQKWLKDRKGRELNFEDILHYQKIIVALMETDRIMKKIDKIVSF
;
A
#
# COMPACT_ATOMS: atom_id res chain seq x y z
N MET A 1 25.98 27.41 -12.17
CA MET A 1 25.32 26.19 -12.69
C MET A 1 26.35 25.09 -12.62
N SER A 2 26.41 24.37 -11.50
CA SER A 2 27.31 23.22 -11.33
C SER A 2 26.57 22.01 -11.90
N GLY A 3 27.06 21.51 -13.06
CA GLY A 3 26.54 20.31 -13.67
C GLY A 3 26.69 19.14 -12.70
N VAL A 4 25.56 18.58 -12.27
CA VAL A 4 25.50 17.31 -11.56
C VAL A 4 26.14 16.26 -12.49
N ASN A 5 27.21 15.66 -12.03
CA ASN A 5 27.92 14.62 -12.77
C ASN A 5 27.00 13.37 -12.84
N ILE A 6 26.26 13.22 -13.94
CA ILE A 6 25.19 12.23 -14.16
C ILE A 6 25.70 10.76 -14.17
N TYR A 7 27.01 10.56 -14.06
CA TYR A 7 27.66 9.25 -14.08
C TYR A 7 28.31 8.90 -12.73
N SER A 8 27.54 9.03 -11.63
CA SER A 8 27.99 8.48 -10.36
C SER A 8 27.88 6.94 -10.39
N HIS A 9 28.71 6.26 -9.60
CA HIS A 9 28.63 4.80 -9.40
C HIS A 9 27.19 4.38 -9.04
N ASP A 10 26.51 5.16 -8.23
CA ASP A 10 25.12 4.92 -7.81
C ASP A 10 24.12 5.01 -8.96
N SER A 11 24.34 5.88 -9.94
CA SER A 11 23.48 5.97 -11.15
C SER A 11 23.56 4.66 -11.96
N ILE A 12 24.76 4.18 -12.23
CA ILE A 12 24.97 2.94 -12.99
C ILE A 12 24.38 1.74 -12.24
N GLU A 13 24.53 1.70 -10.92
CA GLU A 13 23.97 0.65 -10.08
C GLU A 13 22.44 0.70 -10.05
N TYR A 14 21.86 1.90 -9.95
CA TYR A 14 20.42 2.09 -9.94
C TYR A 14 19.77 1.68 -11.27
N GLU A 15 20.37 1.98 -12.39
CA GLU A 15 19.83 1.64 -13.72
C GLU A 15 19.81 0.15 -14.04
N LYS A 16 20.67 -0.67 -13.39
CA LYS A 16 20.65 -2.13 -13.54
C LYS A 16 19.44 -2.81 -12.88
N ARG A 17 18.63 -2.06 -12.14
CA ARG A 17 17.45 -2.53 -11.41
C ARG A 17 16.22 -2.48 -12.30
N PHE A 18 15.27 -3.38 -12.09
CA PHE A 18 13.99 -3.32 -12.82
C PHE A 18 13.11 -2.19 -12.28
N LYS A 19 12.40 -1.52 -13.16
CA LYS A 19 11.44 -0.48 -12.81
C LYS A 19 10.06 -1.10 -12.55
N ILE A 20 9.29 -0.59 -11.58
CA ILE A 20 8.00 -1.17 -11.24
C ILE A 20 7.01 -1.19 -12.41
N ASN A 21 7.00 -0.17 -13.27
CA ASN A 21 6.14 -0.14 -14.45
C ASN A 21 6.66 -1.00 -15.62
N GLU A 22 7.90 -1.46 -15.58
CA GLU A 22 8.43 -2.50 -16.50
C GLU A 22 8.01 -3.88 -16.01
N LEU A 23 8.01 -4.10 -14.69
CA LEU A 23 7.55 -5.35 -14.10
C LEU A 23 6.02 -5.51 -14.19
N PHE A 24 5.25 -4.43 -13.92
CA PHE A 24 3.79 -4.41 -14.03
C PHE A 24 3.35 -3.68 -15.29
N PRO A 25 3.29 -4.35 -16.44
CA PRO A 25 3.04 -3.69 -17.73
C PRO A 25 1.66 -3.04 -17.82
N VAL A 26 0.66 -3.57 -17.14
CA VAL A 26 -0.69 -2.99 -17.09
C VAL A 26 -0.86 -2.18 -15.81
N HIS A 27 -0.92 -0.86 -15.96
CA HIS A 27 -1.13 0.07 -14.86
C HIS A 27 -1.90 1.31 -15.34
N SER A 28 -2.45 2.06 -14.41
CA SER A 28 -3.20 3.28 -14.72
C SER A 28 -3.21 4.23 -13.51
N ASN A 29 -3.58 5.48 -13.76
CA ASN A 29 -3.86 6.42 -12.70
C ASN A 29 -5.05 5.96 -11.85
N GLY A 30 -5.12 6.43 -10.62
CA GLY A 30 -6.33 6.33 -9.80
C GLY A 30 -7.53 7.06 -10.43
N ILE A 31 -8.69 6.88 -9.84
CA ILE A 31 -9.95 7.47 -10.30
C ILE A 31 -9.95 8.97 -9.96
N LYS A 32 -10.35 9.78 -10.94
CA LYS A 32 -10.56 11.21 -10.78
C LYS A 32 -12.04 11.55 -10.89
N THR A 33 -12.65 11.91 -9.77
CA THR A 33 -14.08 12.25 -9.71
C THR A 33 -14.36 13.68 -10.15
N HIS A 34 -13.49 14.64 -9.81
CA HIS A 34 -13.70 16.09 -9.86
C HIS A 34 -14.88 16.61 -9.02
N ASP A 35 -15.64 15.74 -8.39
CA ASP A 35 -16.80 16.09 -7.58
C ASP A 35 -16.92 15.12 -6.39
N ASP A 36 -15.90 15.11 -5.56
CA ASP A 36 -15.87 14.26 -4.36
C ASP A 36 -17.09 14.46 -3.46
N LYS A 37 -17.60 15.71 -3.40
CA LYS A 37 -18.75 16.04 -2.56
C LYS A 37 -20.01 15.24 -2.91
N ASN A 38 -20.22 14.97 -4.21
CA ASN A 38 -21.42 14.27 -4.69
C ASN A 38 -21.13 12.80 -5.06
N LEU A 39 -19.87 12.42 -5.25
CA LEU A 39 -19.49 11.09 -5.72
C LEU A 39 -18.80 10.22 -4.67
N VAL A 40 -18.34 10.79 -3.55
CA VAL A 40 -17.67 10.06 -2.46
C VAL A 40 -18.43 10.22 -1.16
N SER A 41 -18.64 9.12 -0.44
CA SER A 41 -19.38 9.10 0.83
C SER A 41 -18.65 8.28 1.88
N PHE A 42 -18.82 8.66 3.15
CA PHE A 42 -18.40 7.82 4.28
C PHE A 42 -19.31 6.61 4.48
N ASN A 43 -20.57 6.70 4.03
CA ASN A 43 -21.58 5.68 4.23
C ASN A 43 -21.95 5.00 2.91
N THR A 44 -22.22 3.71 2.98
CA THR A 44 -22.77 2.94 1.85
C THR A 44 -24.23 3.28 1.61
N SER A 45 -24.66 3.20 0.35
CA SER A 45 -26.07 3.28 -0.07
C SER A 45 -26.23 2.64 -1.44
N SER A 46 -27.44 2.61 -1.99
CA SER A 46 -27.67 2.12 -3.36
C SER A 46 -26.88 2.87 -4.44
N GLN A 47 -26.52 4.14 -4.18
CA GLN A 47 -25.71 4.95 -5.09
C GLN A 47 -24.20 4.84 -4.79
N PHE A 48 -23.83 4.64 -3.52
CA PHE A 48 -22.44 4.54 -3.04
C PHE A 48 -22.17 3.10 -2.64
N ASN A 49 -21.97 2.22 -3.62
CA ASN A 49 -21.94 0.76 -3.44
C ASN A 49 -20.56 0.13 -3.67
N TYR A 50 -19.59 0.87 -4.17
CA TYR A 50 -18.23 0.40 -4.30
C TYR A 50 -17.34 0.98 -3.21
N LYS A 51 -16.57 0.12 -2.54
CA LYS A 51 -15.51 0.55 -1.62
C LYS A 51 -14.42 1.27 -2.40
N TYR A 52 -13.85 2.29 -1.80
CA TYR A 52 -12.97 3.24 -2.43
C TYR A 52 -11.83 3.65 -1.51
N HIS A 53 -10.61 3.36 -1.90
CA HIS A 53 -9.42 3.82 -1.20
C HIS A 53 -9.21 5.31 -1.47
N TYR A 54 -9.79 6.13 -0.60
CA TYR A 54 -9.79 7.57 -0.75
C TYR A 54 -8.47 8.20 -0.33
N ARG A 55 -7.96 7.76 0.84
CA ARG A 55 -6.64 8.16 1.40
C ARG A 55 -6.06 6.96 2.16
N THR A 56 -4.80 7.02 2.49
CA THR A 56 -4.15 6.00 3.32
C THR A 56 -4.91 5.82 4.63
N PHE A 57 -5.37 4.62 4.90
CA PHE A 57 -6.23 4.22 6.02
C PHE A 57 -7.61 4.91 6.06
N ASP A 58 -8.05 5.56 5.00
CA ASP A 58 -9.36 6.19 4.89
C ASP A 58 -10.12 5.64 3.67
N ASP A 59 -10.71 4.48 3.87
CA ASP A 59 -11.59 3.88 2.88
C ASP A 59 -12.99 4.48 2.98
N ARG A 60 -13.57 4.80 1.83
CA ARG A 60 -14.91 5.37 1.68
C ARG A 60 -15.73 4.55 0.70
N PHE A 61 -16.82 5.12 0.23
CA PHE A 61 -17.67 4.56 -0.81
C PHE A 61 -17.78 5.55 -1.97
N ILE A 62 -17.74 5.02 -3.19
CA ILE A 62 -17.85 5.84 -4.41
C ILE A 62 -19.11 5.46 -5.20
N ASN A 63 -19.75 6.48 -5.77
CA ASN A 63 -20.68 6.30 -6.86
C ASN A 63 -19.90 6.16 -8.17
N TYR A 64 -19.57 4.90 -8.53
CA TYR A 64 -18.78 4.59 -9.71
C TYR A 64 -19.66 4.56 -10.98
N ASP A 65 -20.22 5.72 -11.33
CA ASP A 65 -20.98 5.93 -12.57
C ASP A 65 -20.05 6.50 -13.66
N LEU A 66 -19.77 5.68 -14.67
CA LEU A 66 -18.86 6.04 -15.77
C LEU A 66 -19.29 7.29 -16.58
N LYS A 67 -20.56 7.73 -16.44
CA LYS A 67 -21.04 8.98 -17.05
C LYS A 67 -20.65 10.21 -16.23
N LYS A 68 -20.34 10.04 -14.96
CA LYS A 68 -20.00 11.11 -14.02
C LYS A 68 -18.51 11.18 -13.72
N ILE A 69 -17.81 10.08 -13.86
CA ILE A 69 -16.36 9.98 -13.62
C ILE A 69 -15.61 10.37 -14.88
N ILE A 70 -14.77 11.39 -14.77
CA ILE A 70 -14.08 11.98 -15.92
C ILE A 70 -12.97 11.09 -16.45
N THR A 71 -12.22 10.45 -15.57
CA THR A 71 -11.14 9.55 -15.97
C THR A 71 -11.55 8.12 -15.69
N GLN A 72 -11.92 7.40 -16.75
CA GLN A 72 -12.13 5.96 -16.67
C GLN A 72 -10.81 5.30 -16.33
N ASN A 73 -10.82 4.50 -15.27
CA ASN A 73 -9.67 3.71 -14.88
C ASN A 73 -9.75 2.34 -15.61
N PRO A 74 -8.93 2.09 -16.64
CA PRO A 74 -9.01 0.86 -17.43
C PRO A 74 -8.69 -0.40 -16.62
N ILE A 75 -8.03 -0.24 -15.47
CA ILE A 75 -7.73 -1.36 -14.56
C ILE A 75 -8.81 -1.59 -13.50
N ALA A 76 -9.78 -0.69 -13.37
CA ALA A 76 -10.80 -0.73 -12.30
C ALA A 76 -11.53 -2.08 -12.24
N ARG A 77 -11.83 -2.68 -13.38
CA ARG A 77 -12.45 -4.00 -13.43
C ARG A 77 -11.64 -5.07 -12.71
N ASN A 78 -10.30 -5.01 -12.78
CA ASN A 78 -9.43 -5.97 -12.13
C ASN A 78 -9.49 -5.88 -10.60
N LEU A 79 -9.95 -4.75 -10.05
CA LEU A 79 -10.16 -4.52 -8.62
C LEU A 79 -11.59 -4.80 -8.18
N ILE A 80 -12.57 -4.74 -9.11
CA ILE A 80 -13.99 -4.97 -8.83
C ILE A 80 -14.38 -6.44 -9.01
N THR A 81 -13.83 -7.10 -10.03
CA THR A 81 -14.30 -8.42 -10.50
C THR A 81 -13.98 -9.54 -9.52
N GLY A 82 -12.88 -9.46 -8.78
CA GLY A 82 -12.46 -10.54 -7.91
C GLY A 82 -11.40 -10.14 -6.91
N LYS A 83 -10.85 -11.15 -6.22
CA LYS A 83 -9.79 -10.93 -5.23
C LYS A 83 -8.51 -10.44 -5.90
N ASN A 84 -8.10 -9.22 -5.63
CA ASN A 84 -6.90 -8.61 -6.17
C ASN A 84 -6.28 -7.66 -5.16
N ILE A 85 -5.07 -7.24 -5.43
CA ILE A 85 -4.36 -6.19 -4.71
C ILE A 85 -3.61 -5.34 -5.75
N SER A 86 -3.53 -4.04 -5.51
CA SER A 86 -2.80 -3.10 -6.34
C SER A 86 -1.69 -2.45 -5.53
N LEU A 87 -0.49 -2.40 -6.09
CA LEU A 87 0.55 -1.51 -5.62
C LEU A 87 0.19 -0.09 -6.05
N ILE A 88 0.38 0.86 -5.16
CA ILE A 88 0.15 2.29 -5.42
C ILE A 88 1.49 3.01 -5.30
N SER A 89 1.86 3.80 -6.31
CA SER A 89 3.06 4.61 -6.28
C SER A 89 2.86 5.93 -7.03
N ALA A 90 3.55 6.98 -6.63
CA ALA A 90 3.74 8.16 -7.46
C ALA A 90 4.83 7.87 -8.51
N ARG A 91 4.75 8.58 -9.65
CA ARG A 91 5.80 8.55 -10.66
C ARG A 91 6.91 9.55 -10.35
N GLN A 92 6.51 10.72 -9.91
CA GLN A 92 7.40 11.84 -9.62
C GLN A 92 7.04 12.42 -8.27
N GLU A 93 8.05 12.92 -7.56
CA GLU A 93 7.92 13.57 -6.28
C GLU A 93 8.66 14.90 -6.33
N ASN A 94 7.95 16.00 -6.09
CA ASN A 94 8.53 17.34 -6.23
C ASN A 94 8.83 18.03 -4.89
N THR A 95 8.22 17.58 -3.81
CA THR A 95 8.17 18.35 -2.56
C THR A 95 8.83 17.64 -1.39
N PHE A 96 8.70 16.31 -1.30
CA PHE A 96 9.15 15.51 -0.17
C PHE A 96 10.17 14.45 -0.57
N ASP A 97 10.77 13.80 0.40
CA ASP A 97 11.51 12.57 0.16
C ASP A 97 10.54 11.43 -0.16
N PHE A 98 10.99 10.46 -0.97
CA PHE A 98 10.13 9.39 -1.45
C PHE A 98 9.56 8.55 -0.30
N GLN A 99 8.24 8.65 -0.13
CA GLN A 99 7.43 7.84 0.78
C GLN A 99 6.15 7.38 0.09
N HIS A 100 6.09 7.54 -1.23
CA HIS A 100 4.91 7.43 -2.08
C HIS A 100 4.71 6.00 -2.57
N ILE A 101 4.60 5.07 -1.61
CA ILE A 101 4.33 3.65 -1.87
C ILE A 101 3.29 3.13 -0.88
N PHE A 102 2.23 2.52 -1.37
CA PHE A 102 1.16 1.93 -0.59
C PHE A 102 0.50 0.77 -1.32
N LEU A 103 -0.56 0.20 -0.75
CA LEU A 103 -1.31 -0.94 -1.29
C LEU A 103 -2.81 -0.73 -1.08
N SER A 104 -3.62 -1.24 -2.01
CA SER A 104 -5.07 -1.32 -1.83
C SER A 104 -5.66 -2.52 -2.55
N LYS A 105 -6.75 -3.05 -2.00
CA LYS A 105 -7.62 -4.05 -2.64
C LYS A 105 -8.84 -3.41 -3.31
N LEU A 106 -8.94 -2.09 -3.25
CA LEU A 106 -10.12 -1.30 -3.63
C LEU A 106 -9.83 -0.44 -4.85
N LEU A 107 -10.88 0.16 -5.40
CA LEU A 107 -10.75 1.29 -6.33
C LEU A 107 -9.99 2.43 -5.63
N VAL A 108 -9.06 3.09 -6.31
CA VAL A 108 -8.11 4.03 -5.71
C VAL A 108 -8.35 5.45 -6.22
N ASP A 109 -8.36 6.42 -5.33
CA ASP A 109 -8.38 7.85 -5.67
C ASP A 109 -7.08 8.29 -6.33
N ILE A 110 -7.17 9.18 -7.32
CA ILE A 110 -6.01 9.67 -8.07
C ILE A 110 -4.98 10.39 -7.18
N ASN A 111 -5.39 10.97 -6.07
CA ASN A 111 -4.52 11.66 -5.12
C ASN A 111 -4.44 10.94 -3.76
N SER A 112 -4.64 9.63 -3.71
CA SER A 112 -4.73 8.88 -2.44
C SER A 112 -3.48 9.01 -1.56
N ILE A 113 -2.28 9.09 -2.17
CA ILE A 113 -1.01 9.17 -1.44
C ILE A 113 -0.40 10.57 -1.36
N SER A 114 -0.93 11.56 -2.09
CA SER A 114 -0.41 12.95 -2.03
C SER A 114 -1.49 13.99 -2.29
N PRO A 115 -2.53 14.10 -1.44
CA PRO A 115 -3.62 15.04 -1.67
C PRO A 115 -3.21 16.52 -1.58
N PRO A 116 -2.26 16.96 -0.74
CA PRO A 116 -1.85 18.37 -0.71
C PRO A 116 -1.19 18.83 -2.00
N GLU A 117 -0.30 18.02 -2.53
CA GLU A 117 0.51 18.32 -3.72
C GLU A 117 -0.19 17.88 -5.02
N LYS A 118 -1.31 17.15 -4.91
CA LYS A 118 -2.08 16.59 -6.04
C LYS A 118 -1.24 15.71 -6.97
N GLU A 119 -0.24 15.05 -6.41
CA GLU A 119 0.55 14.07 -7.15
C GLU A 119 -0.31 12.85 -7.50
N ILE A 120 -0.06 12.33 -8.69
CA ILE A 120 -0.88 11.26 -9.24
C ILE A 120 -0.50 9.92 -8.63
N SER A 121 -1.46 9.25 -8.01
CA SER A 121 -1.35 7.86 -7.60
C SER A 121 -1.53 6.95 -8.81
N TYR A 122 -0.50 6.17 -9.15
CA TYR A 122 -0.56 5.11 -10.15
C TYR A 122 -0.84 3.78 -9.46
N CYS A 123 -1.71 2.99 -10.07
CA CYS A 123 -2.16 1.69 -9.58
C CYS A 123 -1.65 0.58 -10.47
N PHE A 124 -1.00 -0.42 -9.87
CA PHE A 124 -0.42 -1.60 -10.50
C PHE A 124 -1.12 -2.84 -9.95
N PRO A 125 -2.21 -3.33 -10.58
CA PRO A 125 -2.90 -4.53 -10.11
C PRO A 125 -1.99 -5.74 -10.23
N LEU A 126 -1.99 -6.61 -9.22
CA LEU A 126 -1.15 -7.82 -9.21
C LEU A 126 -1.63 -8.85 -10.23
N TYR A 127 -2.94 -8.90 -10.46
CA TYR A 127 -3.57 -9.83 -11.39
C TYR A 127 -4.50 -9.12 -12.39
N LEU A 128 -4.64 -9.73 -13.55
CA LEU A 128 -5.57 -9.30 -14.59
C LEU A 128 -6.68 -10.35 -14.76
N TYR A 129 -7.92 -9.89 -14.84
CA TYR A 129 -9.08 -10.70 -15.12
C TYR A 129 -9.49 -10.62 -16.60
N PRO A 130 -9.90 -11.74 -17.24
CA PRO A 130 -10.31 -11.74 -18.63
C PRO A 130 -11.54 -10.85 -18.87
N GLU A 131 -11.68 -10.34 -20.10
CA GLU A 131 -12.89 -9.63 -20.51
C GLU A 131 -14.05 -10.61 -20.70
N ILE A 132 -15.17 -10.32 -20.03
CA ILE A 132 -16.40 -11.07 -20.25
C ILE A 132 -17.04 -10.55 -21.55
N LYS A 133 -16.85 -11.25 -22.64
CA LYS A 133 -17.43 -10.88 -23.96
C LYS A 133 -18.90 -11.27 -24.13
N ASN A 134 -19.47 -12.13 -23.28
CA ASN A 134 -20.88 -12.56 -23.36
C ASN A 134 -21.49 -12.82 -21.98
N GLN A 135 -22.72 -12.35 -21.76
CA GLN A 135 -23.52 -12.51 -20.54
C GLN A 135 -24.02 -13.94 -20.25
N GLN A 136 -23.56 -14.97 -20.97
CA GLN A 136 -24.14 -16.32 -20.90
C GLN A 136 -23.34 -17.37 -20.15
N SER A 137 -22.28 -17.05 -19.44
CA SER A 137 -21.57 -18.07 -18.66
C SER A 137 -21.75 -17.87 -17.15
N THR A 138 -22.83 -18.41 -16.63
CA THR A 138 -23.00 -18.75 -15.23
C THR A 138 -21.85 -19.66 -14.76
N LYS A 139 -21.11 -19.22 -13.73
CA LYS A 139 -20.18 -20.05 -12.92
C LYS A 139 -18.87 -20.54 -13.57
N GLN A 140 -18.30 -19.91 -14.58
CA GLN A 140 -16.90 -20.17 -14.86
C GLN A 140 -16.03 -19.42 -13.85
N ILE A 141 -15.18 -20.16 -13.13
CA ILE A 141 -14.11 -19.59 -12.32
C ILE A 141 -13.24 -18.76 -13.27
N GLN A 142 -13.27 -17.44 -13.11
CA GLN A 142 -12.45 -16.55 -13.93
C GLN A 142 -10.99 -16.75 -13.52
N ILE A 143 -10.23 -17.45 -14.35
CA ILE A 143 -8.80 -17.64 -14.14
C ILE A 143 -8.13 -16.30 -14.40
N ARG A 144 -7.60 -15.69 -13.33
CA ARG A 144 -6.79 -14.49 -13.41
C ARG A 144 -5.36 -14.83 -13.81
N THR A 145 -4.69 -13.90 -14.46
CA THR A 145 -3.28 -14.04 -14.85
C THR A 145 -2.43 -13.01 -14.12
N PRO A 146 -1.19 -13.33 -13.73
CA PRO A 146 -0.28 -12.34 -13.14
C PRO A 146 -0.04 -11.17 -14.11
N ASN A 147 -0.08 -9.95 -13.60
CA ASN A 147 0.31 -8.74 -14.31
C ASN A 147 1.82 -8.50 -14.15
N LEU A 148 2.62 -9.45 -14.61
CA LEU A 148 4.06 -9.44 -14.45
C LEU A 148 4.77 -9.67 -15.79
N ASN A 149 5.87 -8.94 -16.02
CA ASN A 149 6.72 -9.12 -17.18
C ASN A 149 7.49 -10.46 -17.05
N PRO A 150 7.29 -11.41 -17.99
CA PRO A 150 7.91 -12.73 -17.91
C PRO A 150 9.47 -12.69 -17.92
N GLU A 151 10.07 -11.73 -18.61
CA GLU A 151 11.54 -11.62 -18.68
C GLU A 151 12.12 -11.29 -17.32
N ILE A 152 11.54 -10.31 -16.62
CA ILE A 152 11.95 -9.92 -15.27
C ILE A 152 11.72 -11.07 -14.29
N VAL A 153 10.55 -11.74 -14.36
CA VAL A 153 10.23 -12.89 -13.50
C VAL A 153 11.21 -14.04 -13.73
N ASN A 154 11.52 -14.37 -14.99
CA ASN A 154 12.49 -15.42 -15.33
C ASN A 154 13.90 -15.08 -14.83
N GLN A 155 14.30 -13.82 -14.87
CA GLN A 155 15.59 -13.39 -14.32
C GLN A 155 15.62 -13.57 -12.79
N ILE A 156 14.56 -13.19 -12.08
CA ILE A 156 14.41 -13.42 -10.63
C ILE A 156 14.48 -14.93 -10.33
N ALA A 157 13.71 -15.75 -11.06
CA ALA A 157 13.68 -17.19 -10.89
C ALA A 157 15.07 -17.83 -11.08
N SER A 158 15.77 -17.41 -12.13
CA SER A 158 17.13 -17.89 -12.42
C SER A 158 18.13 -17.51 -11.33
N GLN A 159 18.12 -16.26 -10.85
CA GLN A 159 19.04 -15.80 -9.82
C GLN A 159 18.82 -16.48 -8.46
N LEU A 160 17.56 -16.76 -8.14
CA LEU A 160 17.17 -17.44 -6.90
C LEU A 160 17.20 -18.97 -7.01
N SER A 161 17.33 -19.53 -8.23
CA SER A 161 17.14 -20.96 -8.49
C SER A 161 15.80 -21.48 -7.96
N LEU A 162 14.74 -20.68 -8.15
CA LEU A 162 13.36 -20.99 -7.73
C LEU A 162 12.45 -21.11 -8.95
N THR A 163 11.36 -21.85 -8.81
CA THR A 163 10.32 -21.95 -9.84
C THR A 163 9.21 -20.92 -9.57
N PHE A 164 8.82 -20.17 -10.61
CA PHE A 164 7.68 -19.26 -10.52
C PHE A 164 6.37 -19.99 -10.71
N THR A 165 5.36 -19.69 -9.88
CA THR A 165 3.99 -20.19 -9.98
C THR A 165 3.01 -19.02 -10.09
N ASN A 166 1.99 -19.14 -10.95
CA ASN A 166 1.02 -18.07 -11.20
C ASN A 166 0.15 -17.73 -9.97
N GLU A 167 -0.03 -18.69 -9.07
CA GLU A 167 -0.75 -18.53 -7.80
C GLU A 167 0.10 -19.13 -6.68
N LYS A 168 -0.02 -18.54 -5.50
CA LYS A 168 0.56 -19.16 -4.31
C LYS A 168 -0.22 -20.42 -4.00
N GLU A 169 0.48 -21.53 -3.80
CA GLU A 169 -0.15 -22.79 -3.39
C GLU A 169 -0.93 -22.54 -2.09
N ILE A 170 -2.23 -22.83 -2.13
CA ILE A 170 -3.09 -22.80 -0.95
C ILE A 170 -2.98 -24.18 -0.34
N PRO A 171 -2.63 -24.33 0.96
CA PRO A 171 -2.66 -25.62 1.62
C PRO A 171 -4.06 -26.23 1.50
N ILE A 172 -4.13 -27.52 1.20
CA ILE A 172 -5.38 -28.28 1.17
C ILE A 172 -6.00 -28.21 2.58
N GLU A 173 -7.30 -27.95 2.67
CA GLU A 173 -8.02 -27.94 3.95
C GLU A 173 -7.74 -29.24 4.75
N GLY A 174 -7.16 -29.09 5.94
CA GLY A 174 -6.81 -30.21 6.81
C GLY A 174 -5.30 -30.45 6.97
N GLU A 175 -4.44 -29.92 6.10
CA GLU A 175 -3.00 -29.90 6.34
C GLU A 175 -2.64 -28.61 7.07
N VAL A 176 -2.14 -28.74 8.28
CA VAL A 176 -1.63 -27.62 9.09
C VAL A 176 -0.62 -26.88 8.23
N CYS A 177 -0.87 -25.60 8.03
CA CYS A 177 -0.16 -24.70 7.13
C CYS A 177 1.35 -24.57 7.42
N PHE A 178 2.15 -25.54 7.05
CA PHE A 178 3.61 -25.41 7.09
C PHE A 178 4.14 -24.46 6.01
N ILE A 179 3.43 -24.26 4.90
CA ILE A 179 3.88 -23.46 3.75
C ILE A 179 3.86 -21.95 4.03
N ASN A 180 2.99 -21.48 4.92
CA ASN A 180 2.93 -20.07 5.35
C ASN A 180 3.45 -19.86 6.78
N SER A 181 3.92 -20.91 7.45
CA SER A 181 4.53 -20.75 8.75
C SER A 181 5.93 -20.18 8.60
N THR A 182 6.29 -19.30 9.52
CA THR A 182 7.69 -18.86 9.72
C THR A 182 8.65 -20.01 10.01
N GLU A 183 8.13 -21.21 10.17
CA GLU A 183 8.85 -22.45 10.49
C GLU A 183 9.42 -23.16 9.26
N VAL A 184 8.87 -22.93 8.05
CA VAL A 184 9.53 -23.44 6.82
C VAL A 184 10.74 -22.57 6.52
N ARG A 185 11.92 -23.14 6.79
CA ARG A 185 13.18 -22.46 6.52
C ARG A 185 13.26 -22.03 5.05
N PRO A 186 13.75 -20.82 4.77
CA PRO A 186 13.83 -20.28 3.40
C PRO A 186 14.49 -21.22 2.39
N GLU A 187 15.50 -21.96 2.81
CA GLU A 187 16.26 -22.91 1.99
C GLU A 187 15.45 -24.10 1.45
N PHE A 188 14.31 -24.40 2.04
CA PHE A 188 13.41 -25.47 1.61
C PHE A 188 12.27 -25.00 0.69
N ARG A 189 12.16 -23.70 0.43
CA ARG A 189 11.17 -23.17 -0.49
C ARG A 189 11.69 -23.29 -1.91
N LEU A 190 10.96 -23.98 -2.76
CA LEU A 190 11.32 -24.24 -4.16
C LEU A 190 10.56 -23.36 -5.15
N THR A 191 9.47 -22.73 -4.71
CA THR A 191 8.57 -21.94 -5.54
C THR A 191 8.35 -20.56 -4.97
N PHE A 192 8.06 -19.58 -5.83
CA PHE A 192 7.58 -18.26 -5.46
C PHE A 192 6.45 -17.82 -6.40
N ALA A 193 5.61 -16.89 -5.94
CA ALA A 193 4.38 -16.47 -6.60
C ALA A 193 4.33 -14.93 -6.75
N PRO A 194 3.38 -14.36 -7.50
CA PRO A 194 3.25 -12.91 -7.68
C PRO A 194 3.21 -12.12 -6.37
N ILE A 195 2.55 -12.66 -5.35
CA ILE A 195 2.47 -11.99 -4.05
C ILE A 195 3.84 -11.89 -3.35
N ASP A 196 4.72 -12.86 -3.56
CA ASP A 196 6.06 -12.85 -2.97
C ASP A 196 6.93 -11.78 -3.63
N ILE A 197 6.79 -11.57 -4.95
CA ILE A 197 7.44 -10.46 -5.66
C ILE A 197 6.92 -9.11 -5.14
N LEU A 198 5.59 -8.98 -4.98
CA LEU A 198 4.98 -7.77 -4.45
C LEU A 198 5.51 -7.46 -3.04
N ASP A 199 5.56 -8.45 -2.16
CA ASP A 199 6.03 -8.30 -0.79
C ASP A 199 7.53 -7.95 -0.75
N TYR A 200 8.35 -8.54 -1.63
CA TYR A 200 9.76 -8.17 -1.80
C TYR A 200 9.93 -6.70 -2.19
N ILE A 201 9.22 -6.25 -3.22
CA ILE A 201 9.22 -4.85 -3.68
C ILE A 201 8.79 -3.92 -2.55
N TYR A 202 7.74 -4.31 -1.84
CA TYR A 202 7.17 -3.52 -0.78
C TYR A 202 8.14 -3.33 0.38
N ALA A 203 8.88 -4.38 0.75
CA ALA A 203 9.95 -4.30 1.74
C ALA A 203 11.09 -3.39 1.27
N VAL A 204 11.61 -3.59 0.06
CA VAL A 204 12.73 -2.79 -0.47
C VAL A 204 12.38 -1.30 -0.49
N LEU A 205 11.20 -0.95 -0.99
CA LEU A 205 10.75 0.45 -1.09
C LEU A 205 10.37 1.07 0.26
N HIS A 206 10.29 0.27 1.33
CA HIS A 206 10.16 0.75 2.72
C HIS A 206 11.47 0.80 3.49
N SER A 207 12.61 0.44 2.89
CA SER A 207 13.92 0.60 3.52
C SER A 207 14.31 2.08 3.60
N PRO A 208 14.52 2.66 4.78
CA PRO A 208 15.05 4.02 4.94
C PRO A 208 16.38 4.22 4.23
N THR A 209 17.31 3.27 4.39
CA THR A 209 18.62 3.31 3.72
C THR A 209 18.50 3.31 2.19
N TYR A 210 17.58 2.50 1.64
CA TYR A 210 17.30 2.50 0.20
C TYR A 210 16.77 3.85 -0.29
N ARG A 211 15.79 4.40 0.42
CA ARG A 211 15.16 5.68 0.11
C ARG A 211 16.17 6.82 0.16
N GLU A 212 17.05 6.87 1.16
CA GLU A 212 18.09 7.90 1.28
C GLU A 212 19.14 7.77 0.19
N LYS A 213 19.67 6.55 -0.07
CA LYS A 213 20.69 6.33 -1.09
C LYS A 213 20.22 6.74 -2.49
N TYR A 214 18.96 6.45 -2.83
CA TYR A 214 18.43 6.68 -4.17
C TYR A 214 17.41 7.81 -4.27
N LYS A 215 17.36 8.70 -3.27
CA LYS A 215 16.35 9.76 -3.17
C LYS A 215 16.20 10.63 -4.42
N GLU A 216 17.29 11.00 -5.06
CA GLU A 216 17.25 11.86 -6.26
C GLU A 216 16.68 11.12 -7.47
N PHE A 217 16.88 9.80 -7.57
CA PHE A 217 16.30 8.99 -8.63
C PHE A 217 14.83 8.70 -8.39
N LEU A 218 14.45 8.45 -7.13
CA LEU A 218 13.08 8.19 -6.72
C LEU A 218 12.15 9.40 -6.90
N LYS A 219 12.69 10.61 -6.97
CA LYS A 219 11.95 11.85 -7.26
C LYS A 219 11.62 12.03 -8.73
N ILE A 220 12.37 11.42 -9.65
CA ILE A 220 12.29 11.74 -11.08
C ILE A 220 11.33 10.83 -11.83
N ASP A 221 11.28 9.54 -11.50
CA ASP A 221 10.48 8.54 -12.23
C ASP A 221 10.10 7.38 -11.30
N PHE A 222 9.27 6.46 -11.79
CA PHE A 222 8.89 5.27 -11.05
C PHE A 222 10.08 4.57 -10.41
N PRO A 223 9.95 4.11 -9.15
CA PRO A 223 11.04 3.46 -8.45
C PRO A 223 11.54 2.21 -9.17
N ARG A 224 12.84 2.01 -9.10
CA ARG A 224 13.50 0.77 -9.50
C ARG A 224 13.74 -0.08 -8.27
N VAL A 225 13.80 -1.39 -8.43
CA VAL A 225 14.01 -2.36 -7.37
C VAL A 225 15.13 -3.32 -7.78
N PRO A 226 16.09 -3.63 -6.90
CA PRO A 226 17.15 -4.55 -7.24
C PRO A 226 16.61 -5.96 -7.50
N TYR A 227 17.24 -6.68 -8.42
CA TYR A 227 17.03 -8.11 -8.51
C TYR A 227 17.55 -8.79 -7.24
N PRO A 228 16.79 -9.72 -6.64
CA PRO A 228 17.26 -10.46 -5.47
C PRO A 228 18.46 -11.35 -5.85
N THR A 229 19.50 -11.34 -5.03
CA THR A 229 20.75 -12.06 -5.31
C THR A 229 20.91 -13.37 -4.55
N ASP A 230 20.16 -13.54 -3.46
CA ASP A 230 20.17 -14.77 -2.67
C ASP A 230 18.82 -15.08 -2.05
N ASN A 231 18.55 -16.37 -1.87
CA ASN A 231 17.30 -16.89 -1.34
C ASN A 231 17.00 -16.43 0.10
N THR A 232 18.01 -16.42 0.94
CA THR A 232 17.83 -16.11 2.37
C THR A 232 17.37 -14.67 2.56
N THR A 233 18.04 -13.72 1.91
CA THR A 233 17.67 -12.30 1.95
C THR A 233 16.32 -12.08 1.29
N PHE A 234 16.06 -12.70 0.13
CA PHE A 234 14.78 -12.59 -0.56
C PHE A 234 13.62 -12.98 0.36
N TRP A 235 13.65 -14.15 0.96
CA TRP A 235 12.55 -14.62 1.82
C TRP A 235 12.41 -13.84 3.12
N LYS A 236 13.51 -13.33 3.69
CA LYS A 236 13.43 -12.42 4.85
C LYS A 236 12.71 -11.12 4.47
N LEU A 237 13.00 -10.55 3.31
CA LEU A 237 12.32 -9.35 2.82
C LEU A 237 10.87 -9.62 2.45
N VAL A 238 10.57 -10.74 1.78
CA VAL A 238 9.19 -11.19 1.50
C VAL A 238 8.40 -11.30 2.80
N ALA A 239 8.96 -11.91 3.84
CA ALA A 239 8.28 -12.04 5.13
C ALA A 239 7.95 -10.67 5.76
N LEU A 240 8.91 -9.74 5.78
CA LEU A 240 8.69 -8.40 6.33
C LEU A 240 7.74 -7.55 5.47
N GLY A 241 7.86 -7.64 4.13
CA GLY A 241 6.95 -6.98 3.21
C GLY A 241 5.51 -7.49 3.33
N GLY A 242 5.35 -8.80 3.49
CA GLY A 242 4.05 -9.43 3.73
C GLY A 242 3.39 -8.95 5.03
N VAL A 243 4.17 -8.81 6.12
CA VAL A 243 3.69 -8.24 7.38
C VAL A 243 3.31 -6.76 7.19
N LEU A 244 4.15 -5.95 6.52
CA LEU A 244 3.82 -4.56 6.20
C LEU A 244 2.52 -4.44 5.40
N ARG A 245 2.37 -5.29 4.37
CA ARG A 245 1.14 -5.33 3.57
C ARG A 245 -0.09 -5.59 4.42
N GLN A 246 -0.05 -6.58 5.29
CA GLN A 246 -1.17 -6.92 6.17
C GLN A 246 -1.48 -5.81 7.18
N ILE A 247 -0.44 -5.13 7.71
CA ILE A 247 -0.59 -3.99 8.60
C ILE A 247 -1.22 -2.81 7.86
N HIS A 248 -0.76 -2.49 6.66
CA HIS A 248 -1.29 -1.38 5.87
C HIS A 248 -2.70 -1.62 5.34
N LEU A 249 -3.09 -2.88 5.17
CA LEU A 249 -4.48 -3.26 4.89
C LEU A 249 -5.34 -3.39 6.15
N LEU A 250 -4.76 -3.18 7.36
CA LEU A 250 -5.38 -3.39 8.67
C LEU A 250 -5.94 -4.82 8.86
N GLU A 251 -5.31 -5.80 8.24
CA GLU A 251 -5.72 -7.23 8.27
C GLU A 251 -4.87 -8.07 9.26
N CYS A 252 -3.77 -7.53 9.75
CA CYS A 252 -2.92 -8.20 10.71
C CYS A 252 -3.50 -8.07 12.13
N SER A 253 -3.54 -9.18 12.89
CA SER A 253 -4.03 -9.17 14.28
C SER A 253 -3.23 -8.23 15.21
N VAL A 254 -2.03 -7.83 14.83
CA VAL A 254 -1.22 -6.89 15.61
C VAL A 254 -1.87 -5.51 15.74
N VAL A 255 -2.63 -5.07 14.71
CA VAL A 255 -3.29 -3.76 14.74
C VAL A 255 -4.47 -3.70 15.73
N GLU A 256 -4.95 -4.87 16.19
CA GLU A 256 -5.95 -4.99 17.24
C GLU A 256 -5.36 -4.83 18.66
N LYS A 257 -4.03 -4.80 18.78
CA LYS A 257 -3.33 -4.59 20.05
C LYS A 257 -3.16 -3.10 20.30
N TYR A 258 -4.25 -2.43 20.69
CA TYR A 258 -4.28 -1.00 20.87
C TYR A 258 -3.25 -0.55 21.91
N ILE A 259 -2.47 0.47 21.55
CA ILE A 259 -1.50 1.14 22.42
C ILE A 259 -2.04 2.46 22.95
N THR A 260 -3.16 2.92 22.41
CA THR A 260 -3.81 4.19 22.75
C THR A 260 -5.09 3.93 23.56
N GLN A 261 -5.54 4.94 24.29
CA GLN A 261 -6.79 4.94 25.04
C GLN A 261 -7.65 6.13 24.60
N TYR A 262 -8.98 5.99 24.74
CA TYR A 262 -9.91 7.10 24.55
C TYR A 262 -10.73 7.24 25.85
N PRO A 263 -10.17 7.94 26.87
CA PRO A 263 -10.62 7.80 28.25
C PRO A 263 -11.76 8.74 28.65
N VAL A 264 -12.13 9.70 27.81
CA VAL A 264 -13.11 10.73 28.18
C VAL A 264 -14.38 10.57 27.36
N ASP A 265 -15.49 10.34 28.05
CA ASP A 265 -16.81 10.32 27.43
C ASP A 265 -17.27 11.72 27.02
N GLY A 266 -18.04 11.81 25.94
CA GLY A 266 -18.54 13.07 25.42
C GLY A 266 -19.28 12.94 24.11
N ASN A 267 -19.38 14.02 23.36
CA ASN A 267 -20.08 14.07 22.09
C ASN A 267 -19.27 13.53 20.91
N ASN A 268 -17.99 13.23 21.11
CA ASN A 268 -17.04 12.73 20.10
C ASN A 268 -16.95 13.58 18.82
N MET A 269 -17.36 14.85 18.90
CA MET A 269 -17.34 15.78 17.78
C MET A 269 -15.91 16.25 17.51
N ILE A 270 -15.45 16.11 16.28
CA ILE A 270 -14.13 16.61 15.89
C ILE A 270 -14.18 18.12 15.67
N GLY A 271 -13.49 18.85 16.55
CA GLY A 271 -13.29 20.30 16.49
C GLY A 271 -11.89 20.68 16.05
N GLU A 272 -11.18 21.44 16.90
CA GLU A 272 -9.77 21.73 16.72
C GLU A 272 -8.91 20.57 17.19
N ILE A 273 -8.00 20.12 16.32
CA ILE A 273 -7.14 18.98 16.57
C ILE A 273 -5.80 19.51 17.09
N LYS A 274 -5.35 19.00 18.23
CA LYS A 274 -4.09 19.39 18.85
C LYS A 274 -3.33 18.16 19.35
N TYR A 275 -2.03 18.09 19.06
CA TYR A 275 -1.13 17.11 19.66
C TYR A 275 -0.34 17.78 20.80
N GLN A 276 -0.40 17.20 21.97
CA GLN A 276 0.34 17.67 23.14
C GLN A 276 0.53 16.52 24.14
N ASP A 277 1.74 16.36 24.67
CA ASP A 277 2.07 15.39 25.74
C ASP A 277 1.57 13.95 25.42
N ASN A 278 1.86 13.45 24.22
CA ASN A 278 1.40 12.16 23.69
C ASN A 278 -0.12 12.00 23.63
N LYS A 279 -0.87 13.10 23.61
CA LYS A 279 -2.32 13.12 23.45
C LYS A 279 -2.70 13.81 22.16
N VAL A 280 -3.66 13.23 21.45
CA VAL A 280 -4.31 13.84 20.30
C VAL A 280 -5.70 14.30 20.72
N PHE A 281 -5.85 15.57 21.01
CA PHE A 281 -7.14 16.18 21.30
C PHE A 281 -7.95 16.29 20.00
N ILE A 282 -9.21 15.86 20.06
CA ILE A 282 -10.17 16.03 18.96
C ILE A 282 -11.12 17.21 19.19
N ASN A 283 -11.22 17.68 20.42
CA ASN A 283 -11.93 18.88 20.88
C ASN A 283 -11.34 19.35 22.21
N GLU A 284 -12.01 20.27 22.91
CA GLU A 284 -11.50 20.86 24.14
C GLU A 284 -11.29 19.86 25.30
N THR A 285 -12.06 18.75 25.32
CA THR A 285 -12.07 17.80 26.44
C THR A 285 -11.67 16.38 26.08
N GLN A 286 -11.96 15.92 24.87
CA GLN A 286 -11.78 14.54 24.46
C GLN A 286 -10.50 14.34 23.65
N TYR A 287 -9.81 13.25 23.91
CA TYR A 287 -8.52 12.96 23.27
C TYR A 287 -8.23 11.45 23.22
N PHE A 288 -7.38 11.08 22.28
CA PHE A 288 -6.67 9.81 22.28
C PHE A 288 -5.39 9.97 23.10
N ASP A 289 -5.23 9.18 24.13
CA ASP A 289 -4.05 9.17 25.00
C ASP A 289 -3.00 8.14 24.53
N HIS A 290 -1.75 8.31 24.93
CA HIS A 290 -0.62 7.43 24.58
C HIS A 290 -0.36 7.34 23.06
N VAL A 291 -0.61 8.41 22.32
CA VAL A 291 -0.26 8.48 20.91
C VAL A 291 1.22 8.83 20.78
N PRO A 292 2.08 7.91 20.30
CA PRO A 292 3.49 8.22 20.13
C PRO A 292 3.72 9.30 19.08
N GLN A 293 4.66 10.22 19.35
CA GLN A 293 4.99 11.30 18.43
C GLN A 293 5.37 10.78 17.04
N ILE A 294 6.12 9.68 16.99
CA ILE A 294 6.51 9.06 15.72
C ILE A 294 5.30 8.64 14.87
N ALA A 295 4.22 8.13 15.47
CA ALA A 295 3.00 7.79 14.74
C ALA A 295 2.24 9.05 14.29
N TRP A 296 2.21 10.09 15.12
CA TRP A 296 1.56 11.36 14.79
C TRP A 296 2.23 12.09 13.64
N GLU A 297 3.57 12.03 13.57
CA GLU A 297 4.39 12.70 12.57
C GLU A 297 4.74 11.82 11.37
N PHE A 298 4.37 10.53 11.40
CA PHE A 298 4.71 9.57 10.35
C PHE A 298 4.10 9.97 9.01
N TYR A 299 4.92 9.96 7.97
CA TYR A 299 4.49 10.23 6.59
C TYR A 299 4.28 8.94 5.80
N ILE A 300 3.18 8.88 5.07
CA ILE A 300 2.99 7.96 3.94
C ILE A 300 2.56 8.82 2.75
N GLY A 301 3.37 8.83 1.72
CA GLY A 301 3.21 9.81 0.65
C GLY A 301 3.48 11.23 1.13
N GLY A 302 2.72 12.19 0.64
CA GLY A 302 2.91 13.61 0.93
C GLY A 302 2.22 14.12 2.21
N TYR A 303 1.79 13.26 3.13
CA TYR A 303 1.07 13.69 4.34
C TYR A 303 1.17 12.70 5.49
N GLN A 304 0.76 13.14 6.69
CA GLN A 304 0.67 12.32 7.88
C GLN A 304 -0.75 11.69 8.00
N PRO A 305 -0.89 10.36 7.85
CA PRO A 305 -2.20 9.71 7.88
C PRO A 305 -2.96 9.91 9.19
N ALA A 306 -2.29 9.85 10.34
CA ALA A 306 -2.91 10.07 11.65
C ALA A 306 -3.56 11.45 11.76
N GLN A 307 -2.92 12.49 11.22
CA GLN A 307 -3.46 13.84 11.21
C GLN A 307 -4.57 14.02 10.18
N LYS A 308 -4.31 13.53 8.96
CA LYS A 308 -5.21 13.71 7.81
C LYS A 308 -6.56 13.05 8.05
N TRP A 309 -6.56 11.85 8.63
CA TRP A 309 -7.78 11.10 8.92
C TRP A 309 -8.73 11.88 9.82
N LEU A 310 -8.22 12.52 10.88
CA LEU A 310 -9.00 13.38 11.78
C LEU A 310 -9.42 14.69 11.08
N LYS A 311 -8.47 15.36 10.38
CA LYS A 311 -8.75 16.62 9.68
C LYS A 311 -9.89 16.49 8.67
N ASP A 312 -9.97 15.36 7.96
CA ASP A 312 -11.02 15.09 6.96
C ASP A 312 -12.38 14.79 7.59
N ARG A 313 -12.43 14.62 8.92
CA ARG A 313 -13.65 14.38 9.71
C ARG A 313 -14.04 15.58 10.58
N LYS A 314 -13.41 16.74 10.39
CA LYS A 314 -13.75 17.96 11.15
C LYS A 314 -15.25 18.28 11.05
N GLY A 315 -15.89 18.53 12.20
CA GLY A 315 -17.34 18.76 12.30
C GLY A 315 -18.18 17.48 12.25
N ARG A 316 -17.58 16.29 12.32
CA ARG A 316 -18.27 15.00 12.42
C ARG A 316 -18.12 14.42 13.81
N GLU A 317 -19.12 13.68 14.23
CA GLU A 317 -19.08 12.84 15.41
C GLU A 317 -18.42 11.50 15.06
N LEU A 318 -17.46 11.06 15.88
CA LEU A 318 -16.87 9.73 15.79
C LEU A 318 -17.79 8.72 16.48
N ASN A 319 -18.15 7.68 15.76
CA ASN A 319 -18.79 6.51 16.36
C ASN A 319 -17.73 5.56 16.96
N PHE A 320 -18.17 4.50 17.60
CA PHE A 320 -17.28 3.52 18.23
C PHE A 320 -16.29 2.88 17.23
N GLU A 321 -16.77 2.53 16.05
CA GLU A 321 -15.93 1.94 14.99
C GLU A 321 -14.86 2.92 14.48
N ASP A 322 -15.20 4.20 14.37
CA ASP A 322 -14.26 5.26 14.02
C ASP A 322 -13.13 5.39 15.06
N ILE A 323 -13.47 5.32 16.35
CA ILE A 323 -12.51 5.37 17.46
C ILE A 323 -11.56 4.17 17.39
N LEU A 324 -12.08 2.95 17.25
CA LEU A 324 -11.27 1.75 17.10
C LEU A 324 -10.40 1.80 15.85
N HIS A 325 -10.95 2.27 14.73
CA HIS A 325 -10.22 2.41 13.48
C HIS A 325 -9.03 3.37 13.62
N TYR A 326 -9.23 4.51 14.30
CA TYR A 326 -8.13 5.44 14.56
C TYR A 326 -7.04 4.83 15.43
N GLN A 327 -7.40 4.06 16.45
CA GLN A 327 -6.45 3.32 17.28
C GLN A 327 -5.64 2.30 16.46
N LYS A 328 -6.28 1.59 15.51
CA LYS A 328 -5.59 0.71 14.57
C LYS A 328 -4.58 1.46 13.70
N ILE A 329 -4.92 2.64 13.21
CA ILE A 329 -4.02 3.49 12.43
C ILE A 329 -2.74 3.79 13.23
N ILE A 330 -2.87 4.17 14.49
CA ILE A 330 -1.71 4.49 15.35
C ILE A 330 -0.80 3.26 15.53
N VAL A 331 -1.38 2.08 15.78
CA VAL A 331 -0.61 0.84 15.85
C VAL A 331 0.07 0.53 14.52
N ALA A 332 -0.65 0.67 13.40
CA ALA A 332 -0.11 0.41 12.07
C ALA A 332 1.11 1.29 11.75
N LEU A 333 1.06 2.57 12.09
CA LEU A 333 2.16 3.51 11.87
C LEU A 333 3.38 3.16 12.74
N MET A 334 3.17 2.80 14.01
CA MET A 334 4.24 2.34 14.90
C MET A 334 4.90 1.06 14.41
N GLU A 335 4.11 0.07 14.01
CA GLU A 335 4.62 -1.18 13.47
C GLU A 335 5.34 -1.00 12.14
N THR A 336 4.88 -0.05 11.31
CA THR A 336 5.57 0.31 10.06
C THR A 336 6.98 0.79 10.33
N ASP A 337 7.17 1.74 11.24
CA ASP A 337 8.49 2.23 11.63
C ASP A 337 9.39 1.09 12.16
N ARG A 338 8.83 0.24 13.03
CA ARG A 338 9.56 -0.89 13.58
C ARG A 338 10.03 -1.88 12.51
N ILE A 339 9.18 -2.16 11.51
CA ILE A 339 9.51 -3.09 10.43
C ILE A 339 10.50 -2.45 9.45
N MET A 340 10.36 -1.18 9.13
CA MET A 340 11.32 -0.44 8.31
C MET A 340 12.74 -0.53 8.88
N LYS A 341 12.90 -0.37 10.19
CA LYS A 341 14.18 -0.56 10.90
C LYS A 341 14.69 -2.00 10.87
N LYS A 342 13.81 -3.00 10.79
CA LYS A 342 14.20 -4.41 10.62
C LYS A 342 14.65 -4.70 9.20
N ILE A 343 14.00 -4.12 8.21
CA ILE A 343 14.37 -4.25 6.80
C ILE A 343 15.80 -3.74 6.61
N ASP A 344 16.14 -2.56 7.14
CA ASP A 344 17.48 -1.98 7.02
C ASP A 344 18.61 -2.83 7.62
N LYS A 345 18.29 -3.68 8.60
CA LYS A 345 19.28 -4.63 9.17
C LYS A 345 19.56 -5.84 8.27
N ILE A 346 18.69 -6.09 7.28
CA ILE A 346 18.81 -7.23 6.37
C ILE A 346 19.55 -6.84 5.09
N VAL A 347 19.31 -5.61 4.62
CA VAL A 347 19.81 -5.13 3.34
C VAL A 347 21.02 -4.24 3.51
N SER A 348 22.03 -4.48 2.69
CA SER A 348 23.17 -3.57 2.46
C SER A 348 23.05 -3.10 1.01
N PHE A 349 22.51 -1.89 0.81
CA PHE A 349 22.38 -1.30 -0.53
C PHE A 349 23.59 -0.46 -0.91
#